data_cfcaf32e93b1fca107f29c5da124ff86
#
_entry.id   cfcaf32e93b1fca107f29c5da124ff86
#
_cell.length_a   1.000
_cell.length_b   1.000
_cell.length_c   1.000
_cell.angle_alpha   90.00
_cell.angle_beta   90.00
_cell.angle_gamma   90.00
#
_symmetry.space_group_name_H-M   'P 1'
#
loop_
_entity.id
_entity.type
_entity.pdbx_description
1 polymer ?
#
loop_
_entity_poly.entity_id
_entity_poly.type
_entity_poly.pdbx_seq_one_letter_code
_entity_poly.pdbx_strand_id
1 'polypeptide(L)'
;MADNNDNSLIILFGSQTGNAEELAEETKKLADKAGLDSHVIDMDEFSAELLPQHKRILIITSTWGEGEMPDNAEDLWGDVCSSAPSLNGSYFSVCAIGDTSYDEYCKAGIDWDNKLHELGANRTTEIQLCDVDYEPEWQVWVDKAIPAMAALEIPLEAVVEVAEEPVAEVVVKEKVEKPSGKSDWSAKNPYNSTITECYVLNGEGSKKETRHLSLIHI
;
A
#
# COMPACT_ATOMS: atom_id res chain seq x y z
N MET A 1 -23.92 -9.86 24.12
CA MET A 1 -24.09 -10.45 22.79
C MET A 1 -22.76 -10.31 22.11
N ALA A 2 -22.16 -11.37 21.60
CA ALA A 2 -20.91 -11.23 20.85
C ALA A 2 -21.22 -10.41 19.59
N ASP A 3 -20.48 -9.34 19.37
CA ASP A 3 -20.55 -8.55 18.14
C ASP A 3 -20.13 -9.49 17.00
N ASN A 4 -21.06 -9.86 16.14
CA ASN A 4 -20.84 -10.78 15.02
C ASN A 4 -20.49 -9.98 13.75
N ASN A 5 -19.78 -8.85 13.94
CA ASN A 5 -19.36 -7.95 12.87
C ASN A 5 -17.85 -8.06 12.65
N ASP A 6 -17.44 -8.20 11.39
CA ASP A 6 -16.04 -8.07 11.02
C ASP A 6 -15.66 -6.58 11.09
N ASN A 7 -14.79 -6.19 12.00
CA ASN A 7 -14.35 -4.81 12.17
C ASN A 7 -12.95 -4.56 11.57
N SER A 8 -12.40 -5.53 10.83
CA SER A 8 -11.09 -5.40 10.22
C SER A 8 -11.06 -4.28 9.17
N LEU A 9 -9.98 -3.50 9.16
CA LEU A 9 -9.71 -2.43 8.21
C LEU A 9 -8.23 -2.48 7.80
N ILE A 10 -7.95 -2.53 6.53
CA ILE A 10 -6.59 -2.29 6.03
C ILE A 10 -6.43 -0.86 5.54
N ILE A 11 -5.28 -0.27 5.83
CA ILE A 11 -4.86 1.05 5.37
C ILE A 11 -3.58 0.85 4.58
N LEU A 12 -3.69 0.88 3.26
CA LEU A 12 -2.55 0.73 2.36
C LEU A 12 -1.97 2.11 2.05
N PHE A 13 -0.66 2.28 2.17
CA PHE A 13 -0.03 3.53 1.82
C PHE A 13 1.01 3.39 0.71
N GLY A 14 1.01 4.38 -0.19
CA GLY A 14 2.03 4.59 -1.21
C GLY A 14 2.72 5.94 -0.99
N SER A 15 4.03 5.95 -0.71
CA SER A 15 4.74 7.16 -0.34
C SER A 15 6.17 7.17 -0.83
N GLN A 16 6.57 8.28 -1.46
CA GLN A 16 7.97 8.51 -1.85
C GLN A 16 8.77 9.19 -0.73
N THR A 17 8.12 10.04 0.07
CA THR A 17 8.78 10.92 1.03
C THR A 17 8.38 10.67 2.49
N GLY A 18 7.48 9.70 2.73
CA GLY A 18 6.97 9.34 4.06
C GLY A 18 5.68 10.06 4.45
N ASN A 19 5.20 11.07 3.72
CA ASN A 19 4.00 11.82 4.09
C ASN A 19 2.74 10.96 4.15
N ALA A 20 2.53 10.08 3.16
CA ALA A 20 1.39 9.18 3.14
C ALA A 20 1.48 8.12 4.26
N GLU A 21 2.68 7.68 4.62
CA GLU A 21 2.92 6.78 5.75
C GLU A 21 2.51 7.43 7.08
N GLU A 22 2.95 8.69 7.32
CA GLU A 22 2.58 9.43 8.52
C GLU A 22 1.06 9.58 8.65
N LEU A 23 0.37 9.97 7.57
CA LEU A 23 -1.09 10.06 7.55
C LEU A 23 -1.78 8.72 7.75
N ALA A 24 -1.23 7.62 7.23
CA ALA A 24 -1.76 6.28 7.44
C ALA A 24 -1.71 5.87 8.91
N GLU A 25 -0.60 6.16 9.59
CA GLU A 25 -0.45 5.91 11.03
C GLU A 25 -1.39 6.77 11.89
N GLU A 26 -1.59 8.03 11.53
CA GLU A 26 -2.57 8.88 12.22
C GLU A 26 -4.02 8.40 11.95
N THR A 27 -4.32 8.00 10.71
CA THR A 27 -5.62 7.42 10.35
C THR A 27 -5.91 6.14 11.14
N LYS A 28 -4.90 5.27 11.31
CA LYS A 28 -5.01 4.07 12.15
C LYS A 28 -5.44 4.41 13.58
N LYS A 29 -4.78 5.39 14.21
CA LYS A 29 -5.10 5.80 15.58
C LYS A 29 -6.55 6.27 15.73
N LEU A 30 -7.10 6.93 14.70
CA LEU A 30 -8.49 7.37 14.67
C LEU A 30 -9.46 6.21 14.42
N ALA A 31 -9.10 5.29 13.53
CA ALA A 31 -9.88 4.10 13.23
C ALA A 31 -9.99 3.17 14.45
N ASP A 32 -8.89 2.92 15.15
CA ASP A 32 -8.87 2.12 16.38
C ASP A 32 -9.77 2.75 17.49
N LYS A 33 -9.74 4.08 17.61
CA LYS A 33 -10.64 4.81 18.54
C LYS A 33 -12.11 4.69 18.14
N ALA A 34 -12.41 4.52 16.86
CA ALA A 34 -13.76 4.31 16.36
C ALA A 34 -14.24 2.85 16.47
N GLY A 35 -13.39 1.93 16.99
CA GLY A 35 -13.72 0.52 17.22
C GLY A 35 -13.42 -0.38 16.02
N LEU A 36 -12.67 0.10 15.03
CA LEU A 36 -12.15 -0.72 13.95
C LEU A 36 -10.84 -1.42 14.39
N ASP A 37 -10.58 -2.60 13.88
CA ASP A 37 -9.31 -3.32 14.01
C ASP A 37 -8.46 -3.00 12.79
N SER A 38 -7.64 -1.95 12.89
CA SER A 38 -6.98 -1.36 11.73
C SER A 38 -5.51 -1.74 11.62
N HIS A 39 -5.06 -1.99 10.39
CA HIS A 39 -3.69 -2.36 10.06
C HIS A 39 -3.15 -1.46 8.95
N VAL A 40 -2.03 -0.77 9.24
CA VAL A 40 -1.27 -0.01 8.24
C VAL A 40 -0.29 -0.96 7.56
N ILE A 41 -0.28 -0.96 6.24
CA ILE A 41 0.55 -1.86 5.44
C ILE A 41 1.17 -1.06 4.30
N ASP A 42 2.48 -1.18 4.14
CA ASP A 42 3.20 -0.67 2.96
C ASP A 42 2.73 -1.43 1.71
N MET A 43 2.47 -0.72 0.64
CA MET A 43 2.03 -1.34 -0.61
C MET A 43 3.06 -2.32 -1.19
N ASP A 44 4.36 -2.10 -0.96
CA ASP A 44 5.44 -3.03 -1.35
C ASP A 44 5.39 -4.37 -0.58
N GLU A 45 4.80 -4.37 0.62
CA GLU A 45 4.64 -5.56 1.46
C GLU A 45 3.31 -6.29 1.25
N PHE A 46 2.42 -5.77 0.39
CA PHE A 46 1.07 -6.28 0.19
C PHE A 46 0.91 -6.98 -1.17
N SER A 47 0.14 -8.06 -1.20
CA SER A 47 -0.15 -8.80 -2.44
C SER A 47 -1.55 -8.50 -2.96
N ALA A 48 -1.68 -8.27 -4.27
CA ALA A 48 -2.97 -8.04 -4.94
C ALA A 48 -3.98 -9.19 -4.73
N GLU A 49 -3.49 -10.42 -4.57
CA GLU A 49 -4.33 -11.61 -4.33
C GLU A 49 -5.05 -11.57 -2.97
N LEU A 50 -4.57 -10.76 -2.03
CA LEU A 50 -5.16 -10.61 -0.70
C LEU A 50 -6.29 -9.56 -0.69
N LEU A 51 -6.35 -8.63 -1.64
CA LEU A 51 -7.37 -7.58 -1.68
C LEU A 51 -8.80 -8.09 -1.53
N PRO A 52 -9.25 -9.18 -2.20
CA PRO A 52 -10.62 -9.70 -2.08
C PRO A 52 -10.97 -10.20 -0.68
N GLN A 53 -9.98 -10.49 0.16
CA GLN A 53 -10.19 -10.97 1.53
C GLN A 53 -10.53 -9.84 2.50
N HIS A 54 -10.26 -8.59 2.11
CA HIS A 54 -10.50 -7.41 2.93
C HIS A 54 -11.78 -6.70 2.52
N LYS A 55 -12.67 -6.51 3.49
CA LYS A 55 -13.96 -5.86 3.27
C LYS A 55 -13.90 -4.34 3.43
N ARG A 56 -12.94 -3.82 4.20
CA ARG A 56 -12.70 -2.38 4.37
C ARG A 56 -11.27 -2.04 3.98
N ILE A 57 -11.13 -1.13 3.03
CA ILE A 57 -9.85 -0.74 2.43
C ILE A 57 -9.76 0.78 2.43
N LEU A 58 -8.74 1.33 3.03
CA LEU A 58 -8.36 2.74 2.85
C LEU A 58 -7.05 2.79 2.06
N ILE A 59 -6.99 3.69 1.11
CA ILE A 59 -5.77 4.00 0.34
C ILE A 59 -5.34 5.42 0.69
N ILE A 60 -4.08 5.59 1.07
CA ILE A 60 -3.44 6.90 1.23
C ILE A 60 -2.18 6.89 0.39
N THR A 61 -2.17 7.69 -0.68
CA THR A 61 -1.05 7.65 -1.62
C THR A 61 -0.66 9.03 -2.13
N SER A 62 0.64 9.25 -2.28
CA SER A 62 1.19 10.41 -2.98
C SER A 62 1.31 10.12 -4.48
N THR A 63 1.40 11.19 -5.25
CA THR A 63 1.73 11.12 -6.69
C THR A 63 3.18 11.53 -6.87
N TRP A 64 3.93 10.78 -7.69
CA TRP A 64 5.33 11.05 -7.99
C TRP A 64 5.51 11.48 -9.45
N GLY A 65 6.57 12.27 -9.72
CA GLY A 65 6.96 12.65 -11.07
C GLY A 65 5.84 13.30 -11.90
N GLU A 66 5.62 12.77 -13.08
CA GLU A 66 4.61 13.22 -14.04
C GLU A 66 3.28 12.44 -13.89
N GLY A 67 2.93 12.01 -12.67
CA GLY A 67 1.69 11.29 -12.39
C GLY A 67 1.88 9.80 -12.05
N GLU A 68 3.12 9.38 -11.80
CA GLU A 68 3.44 7.98 -11.50
C GLU A 68 3.05 7.59 -10.07
N MET A 69 2.95 6.28 -9.85
CA MET A 69 2.86 5.72 -8.51
C MET A 69 4.17 5.96 -7.75
N PRO A 70 4.15 6.11 -6.41
CA PRO A 70 5.37 6.04 -5.61
C PRO A 70 6.05 4.69 -5.75
N ASP A 71 7.38 4.64 -5.58
CA ASP A 71 8.18 3.42 -5.77
C ASP A 71 7.61 2.21 -5.02
N ASN A 72 7.16 2.40 -3.78
CA ASN A 72 6.57 1.34 -2.97
C ASN A 72 5.14 0.92 -3.38
N ALA A 73 4.53 1.59 -4.35
CA ALA A 73 3.20 1.28 -4.85
C ALA A 73 3.19 0.69 -6.28
N GLU A 74 4.31 0.79 -7.02
CA GLU A 74 4.37 0.40 -8.43
C GLU A 74 4.06 -1.08 -8.66
N ASP A 75 4.68 -1.98 -7.88
CA ASP A 75 4.52 -3.42 -8.03
C ASP A 75 3.08 -3.85 -7.72
N LEU A 76 2.52 -3.38 -6.59
CA LEU A 76 1.12 -3.68 -6.25
C LEU A 76 0.15 -3.14 -7.30
N TRP A 77 0.37 -1.91 -7.78
CA TRP A 77 -0.46 -1.32 -8.84
C TRP A 77 -0.42 -2.15 -10.13
N GLY A 78 0.79 -2.56 -10.56
CA GLY A 78 0.98 -3.42 -11.72
C GLY A 78 0.26 -4.77 -11.58
N ASP A 79 0.36 -5.38 -10.42
CA ASP A 79 -0.28 -6.65 -10.09
C ASP A 79 -1.81 -6.54 -10.05
N VAL A 80 -2.36 -5.49 -9.45
CA VAL A 80 -3.81 -5.23 -9.41
C VAL A 80 -4.35 -4.96 -10.82
N CYS A 81 -3.63 -4.23 -11.64
CA CYS A 81 -4.02 -3.98 -13.03
C CYS A 81 -4.00 -5.24 -13.89
N SER A 82 -3.03 -6.14 -13.67
CA SER A 82 -2.85 -7.35 -14.47
C SER A 82 -3.76 -8.50 -14.02
N SER A 83 -3.91 -8.72 -12.71
CA SER A 83 -4.72 -9.80 -12.15
C SER A 83 -6.21 -9.48 -12.09
N ALA A 84 -6.54 -8.18 -12.01
CA ALA A 84 -7.91 -7.67 -11.94
C ALA A 84 -8.78 -8.43 -10.92
N PRO A 85 -8.40 -8.50 -9.62
CA PRO A 85 -9.13 -9.27 -8.63
C PRO A 85 -10.55 -8.71 -8.43
N SER A 86 -11.55 -9.59 -8.26
CA SER A 86 -12.91 -9.12 -7.98
C SER A 86 -13.02 -8.61 -6.54
N LEU A 87 -13.43 -7.34 -6.39
CA LEU A 87 -13.64 -6.69 -5.10
C LEU A 87 -15.11 -6.51 -4.74
N ASN A 88 -15.98 -7.33 -5.32
CA ASN A 88 -17.40 -7.31 -5.00
C ASN A 88 -17.64 -7.54 -3.51
N GLY A 89 -18.38 -6.61 -2.87
CA GLY A 89 -18.65 -6.66 -1.44
C GLY A 89 -17.56 -6.07 -0.56
N SER A 90 -16.50 -5.52 -1.13
CA SER A 90 -15.54 -4.68 -0.43
C SER A 90 -15.95 -3.20 -0.51
N TYR A 91 -15.49 -2.43 0.47
CA TYR A 91 -15.76 -1.00 0.61
C TYR A 91 -14.44 -0.26 0.73
N PHE A 92 -14.35 0.90 0.09
CA PHE A 92 -13.10 1.64 0.07
C PHE A 92 -13.28 3.15 0.12
N SER A 93 -12.20 3.85 0.45
CA SER A 93 -12.04 5.29 0.28
C SER A 93 -10.57 5.62 0.04
N VAL A 94 -10.31 6.71 -0.67
CA VAL A 94 -8.97 7.14 -1.08
C VAL A 94 -8.70 8.57 -0.62
N CYS A 95 -7.52 8.77 -0.05
CA CYS A 95 -6.91 10.08 0.18
C CYS A 95 -5.66 10.19 -0.70
N ALA A 96 -5.66 11.12 -1.62
CA ALA A 96 -4.61 11.34 -2.60
C ALA A 96 -3.84 12.61 -2.26
N ILE A 97 -2.51 12.53 -2.19
CA ILE A 97 -1.63 13.66 -1.95
C ILE A 97 -0.93 14.02 -3.26
N GLY A 98 -0.90 15.30 -3.58
CA GLY A 98 -0.26 15.82 -4.77
C GLY A 98 0.20 17.26 -4.59
N ASP A 99 0.44 17.92 -5.70
CA ASP A 99 0.80 19.34 -5.78
C ASP A 99 0.08 19.93 -7.00
N THR A 100 -0.76 20.93 -6.77
CA THR A 100 -1.56 21.58 -7.81
C THR A 100 -0.72 22.35 -8.84
N SER A 101 0.58 22.48 -8.61
CA SER A 101 1.51 23.08 -9.60
C SER A 101 1.86 22.11 -10.75
N TYR A 102 1.50 20.81 -10.62
CA TYR A 102 1.71 19.80 -11.66
C TYR A 102 0.42 19.48 -12.40
N ASP A 103 0.53 19.19 -13.70
CA ASP A 103 -0.62 18.88 -14.56
C ASP A 103 -1.35 17.59 -14.11
N GLU A 104 -0.61 16.58 -13.64
CA GLU A 104 -1.13 15.30 -13.18
C GLU A 104 -1.37 15.26 -11.65
N TYR A 105 -1.99 16.32 -11.13
CA TYR A 105 -2.31 16.48 -9.71
C TYR A 105 -3.09 15.30 -9.14
N CYS A 106 -2.57 14.69 -8.07
CA CYS A 106 -3.18 13.55 -7.36
C CYS A 106 -3.48 12.31 -8.22
N LYS A 107 -2.84 12.18 -9.38
CA LYS A 107 -3.17 11.15 -10.37
C LYS A 107 -3.08 9.73 -9.82
N ALA A 108 -2.06 9.39 -9.05
CA ALA A 108 -1.91 8.06 -8.47
C ALA A 108 -3.13 7.67 -7.62
N GLY A 109 -3.60 8.58 -6.77
CA GLY A 109 -4.80 8.31 -5.96
C GLY A 109 -6.08 8.24 -6.80
N ILE A 110 -6.21 9.09 -7.83
CA ILE A 110 -7.34 9.04 -8.77
C ILE A 110 -7.37 7.71 -9.51
N ASP A 111 -6.23 7.21 -9.93
CA ASP A 111 -6.11 5.93 -10.62
C ASP A 111 -6.51 4.77 -9.68
N TRP A 112 -6.06 4.79 -8.41
CA TRP A 112 -6.49 3.83 -7.40
C TRP A 112 -7.99 3.86 -7.16
N ASP A 113 -8.58 5.05 -6.98
CA ASP A 113 -10.01 5.21 -6.74
C ASP A 113 -10.86 4.64 -7.88
N ASN A 114 -10.46 4.94 -9.12
CA ASN A 114 -11.13 4.42 -10.31
C ASN A 114 -10.97 2.91 -10.45
N LYS A 115 -9.76 2.39 -10.20
CA LYS A 115 -9.46 0.97 -10.34
C LYS A 115 -10.20 0.11 -9.33
N LEU A 116 -10.22 0.49 -8.06
CA LEU A 116 -10.97 -0.25 -7.04
C LEU A 116 -12.47 -0.28 -7.35
N HIS A 117 -13.00 0.83 -7.85
CA HIS A 117 -14.40 0.88 -8.29
C HIS A 117 -14.65 -0.01 -9.53
N GLU A 118 -13.77 0.01 -10.53
CA GLU A 118 -13.83 -0.86 -11.71
C GLU A 118 -13.83 -2.34 -11.31
N LEU A 119 -13.08 -2.71 -10.30
CA LEU A 119 -12.99 -4.08 -9.75
C LEU A 119 -14.21 -4.48 -8.90
N GLY A 120 -15.18 -3.59 -8.72
CA GLY A 120 -16.46 -3.87 -8.06
C GLY A 120 -16.53 -3.45 -6.59
N ALA A 121 -15.52 -2.77 -6.05
CA ALA A 121 -15.60 -2.23 -4.70
C ALA A 121 -16.53 -1.00 -4.62
N ASN A 122 -17.12 -0.80 -3.45
CA ASN A 122 -18.04 0.30 -3.18
C ASN A 122 -17.32 1.46 -2.50
N ARG A 123 -17.40 2.67 -3.08
CA ARG A 123 -16.90 3.88 -2.42
C ARG A 123 -17.75 4.19 -1.19
N THR A 124 -17.11 4.42 -0.05
CA THR A 124 -17.81 4.89 1.17
C THR A 124 -17.87 6.40 1.25
N THR A 125 -16.88 7.07 0.69
CA THR A 125 -16.80 8.54 0.56
C THR A 125 -16.21 8.91 -0.79
N GLU A 126 -16.43 10.14 -1.24
CA GLU A 126 -15.70 10.69 -2.38
C GLU A 126 -14.20 10.71 -2.08
N ILE A 127 -13.39 10.53 -3.14
CA ILE A 127 -11.93 10.69 -3.03
C ILE A 127 -11.58 12.09 -2.51
N GLN A 128 -10.62 12.16 -1.62
CA GLN A 128 -10.05 13.43 -1.17
C GLN A 128 -8.74 13.70 -1.93
N LEU A 129 -8.67 14.85 -2.55
CA LEU A 129 -7.45 15.36 -3.16
C LEU A 129 -6.83 16.39 -2.22
N CYS A 130 -5.58 16.20 -1.85
CA CYS A 130 -4.84 17.03 -0.92
C CYS A 130 -3.66 17.68 -1.66
N ASP A 131 -3.50 18.99 -1.48
CA ASP A 131 -2.37 19.74 -2.01
C ASP A 131 -1.15 19.63 -1.08
N VAL A 132 -0.12 20.42 -1.27
CA VAL A 132 1.13 20.41 -0.48
C VAL A 132 0.92 20.59 1.01
N ASP A 133 -0.07 21.36 1.43
CA ASP A 133 -0.51 21.52 2.81
C ASP A 133 -1.65 20.50 3.12
N TYR A 134 -1.36 19.21 3.01
CA TYR A 134 -2.33 18.11 2.95
C TYR A 134 -3.10 17.83 4.25
N GLU A 135 -2.60 18.25 5.41
CA GLU A 135 -3.20 17.88 6.69
C GLU A 135 -4.65 18.38 6.87
N PRO A 136 -5.03 19.63 6.48
CA PRO A 136 -6.40 20.08 6.61
C PRO A 136 -7.39 19.29 5.74
N GLU A 137 -7.01 18.97 4.48
CA GLU A 137 -7.83 18.19 3.58
C GLU A 137 -7.93 16.73 4.03
N TRP A 138 -6.81 16.14 4.48
CA TRP A 138 -6.82 14.81 5.08
C TRP A 138 -7.74 14.74 6.30
N GLN A 139 -7.71 15.75 7.18
CA GLN A 139 -8.59 15.79 8.34
C GLN A 139 -10.08 15.80 7.93
N VAL A 140 -10.43 16.56 6.89
CA VAL A 140 -11.80 16.56 6.34
C VAL A 140 -12.21 15.19 5.81
N TRP A 141 -11.26 14.48 5.18
CA TRP A 141 -11.50 13.13 4.67
C TRP A 141 -11.65 12.11 5.79
N VAL A 142 -10.73 12.08 6.74
CA VAL A 142 -10.73 11.08 7.79
C VAL A 142 -11.96 11.21 8.70
N ASP A 143 -12.44 12.43 8.93
CA ASP A 143 -13.66 12.71 9.70
C ASP A 143 -14.94 12.15 9.02
N LYS A 144 -14.89 11.86 7.72
CA LYS A 144 -15.97 11.22 6.97
C LYS A 144 -15.71 9.73 6.75
N ALA A 145 -14.50 9.37 6.34
CA ALA A 145 -14.14 8.01 5.96
C ALA A 145 -14.21 7.05 7.15
N ILE A 146 -13.65 7.42 8.31
CA ILE A 146 -13.66 6.55 9.48
C ILE A 146 -15.07 6.24 9.99
N PRO A 147 -15.97 7.22 10.22
CA PRO A 147 -17.34 6.92 10.60
C PRO A 147 -18.09 6.11 9.55
N ALA A 148 -17.85 6.37 8.26
CA ALA A 148 -18.48 5.61 7.17
C ALA A 148 -18.04 4.14 7.19
N MET A 149 -16.72 3.88 7.40
CA MET A 149 -16.19 2.52 7.53
C MET A 149 -16.70 1.81 8.79
N ALA A 150 -16.80 2.51 9.91
CA ALA A 150 -17.26 1.95 11.18
C ALA A 150 -18.77 1.64 11.17
N ALA A 151 -19.55 2.36 10.37
CA ALA A 151 -21.00 2.13 10.24
C ALA A 151 -21.36 0.92 9.36
N LEU A 152 -20.39 0.31 8.67
CA LEU A 152 -20.63 -0.86 7.84
C LEU A 152 -20.90 -2.10 8.71
N GLU A 153 -22.06 -2.72 8.50
CA GLU A 153 -22.37 -4.02 9.08
C GLU A 153 -21.90 -5.13 8.14
N ILE A 154 -20.75 -5.73 8.43
CA ILE A 154 -20.17 -6.82 7.65
C ILE A 154 -20.22 -8.08 8.51
N PRO A 155 -21.12 -9.04 8.21
CA PRO A 155 -21.20 -10.26 8.97
C PRO A 155 -19.87 -11.03 8.91
N LEU A 156 -19.40 -11.53 10.05
CA LEU A 156 -18.31 -12.51 10.05
C LEU A 156 -18.79 -13.69 9.20
N GLU A 157 -18.14 -13.94 8.09
CA GLU A 157 -18.40 -15.15 7.30
C GLU A 157 -18.09 -16.35 8.19
N ALA A 158 -19.10 -17.18 8.44
CA ALA A 158 -18.87 -18.43 9.14
C ALA A 158 -17.82 -19.21 8.33
N VAL A 159 -16.71 -19.57 8.98
CA VAL A 159 -15.72 -20.45 8.38
C VAL A 159 -16.47 -21.70 7.95
N VAL A 160 -16.74 -21.84 6.66
CA VAL A 160 -17.24 -23.09 6.10
C VAL A 160 -16.05 -24.04 6.21
N GLU A 161 -16.09 -24.94 7.20
CA GLU A 161 -15.21 -26.09 7.24
C GLU A 161 -15.39 -26.84 5.91
N VAL A 162 -14.52 -26.56 4.96
CA VAL A 162 -14.42 -27.37 3.75
C VAL A 162 -13.88 -28.70 4.21
N ALA A 163 -14.74 -29.73 4.20
CA ALA A 163 -14.33 -31.11 4.44
C ALA A 163 -13.14 -31.44 3.56
N GLU A 164 -12.04 -31.81 4.18
CA GLU A 164 -10.82 -32.26 3.54
C GLU A 164 -11.12 -33.44 2.59
N GLU A 165 -11.19 -33.18 1.30
CA GLU A 165 -10.92 -34.23 0.33
C GLU A 165 -9.39 -34.38 0.19
N PRO A 166 -8.84 -35.60 0.13
CA PRO A 166 -7.39 -35.80 0.13
C PRO A 166 -6.78 -35.27 -1.18
N VAL A 167 -6.14 -34.13 -1.11
CA VAL A 167 -5.39 -33.55 -2.23
C VAL A 167 -4.04 -34.26 -2.31
N ALA A 168 -3.77 -34.81 -3.49
CA ALA A 168 -2.49 -35.40 -3.86
C ALA A 168 -1.34 -34.43 -3.61
N GLU A 169 -0.20 -34.98 -3.20
CA GLU A 169 1.08 -34.32 -2.94
C GLU A 169 1.37 -33.17 -3.90
N VAL A 170 1.24 -31.93 -3.43
CA VAL A 170 1.83 -30.77 -4.08
C VAL A 170 3.21 -30.59 -3.47
N VAL A 171 4.22 -30.69 -4.31
CA VAL A 171 5.62 -30.43 -4.00
C VAL A 171 5.72 -29.03 -3.37
N VAL A 172 5.97 -29.03 -2.06
CA VAL A 172 6.27 -27.80 -1.31
C VAL A 172 7.58 -27.25 -1.83
N LYS A 173 7.50 -26.16 -2.58
CA LYS A 173 8.68 -25.31 -2.78
C LYS A 173 9.02 -24.73 -1.40
N GLU A 174 10.19 -25.09 -0.89
CA GLU A 174 10.74 -24.53 0.33
C GLU A 174 10.65 -23.01 0.26
N LYS A 175 9.83 -22.46 1.16
CA LYS A 175 9.80 -21.05 1.44
C LYS A 175 11.12 -20.74 2.15
N VAL A 176 12.03 -20.07 1.45
CA VAL A 176 13.21 -19.51 2.10
C VAL A 176 12.68 -18.52 3.14
N GLU A 177 12.71 -18.91 4.40
CA GLU A 177 12.42 -18.02 5.51
C GLU A 177 13.42 -16.86 5.45
N LYS A 178 12.91 -15.67 5.14
CA LYS A 178 13.65 -14.44 5.44
C LYS A 178 13.83 -14.43 6.97
N PRO A 179 15.05 -14.27 7.48
CA PRO A 179 15.25 -14.22 8.92
C PRO A 179 14.52 -13.00 9.48
N SER A 180 13.50 -13.23 10.31
CA SER A 180 12.83 -12.23 11.13
C SER A 180 13.74 -11.86 12.30
N GLY A 181 14.82 -11.14 12.01
CA GLY A 181 15.68 -10.52 12.98
C GLY A 181 15.74 -9.03 12.66
N LYS A 182 15.54 -8.18 13.67
CA LYS A 182 15.88 -6.76 13.55
C LYS A 182 17.28 -6.71 12.95
N SER A 183 17.40 -6.10 11.77
CA SER A 183 18.69 -5.94 11.10
C SER A 183 19.59 -5.17 12.05
N ASP A 184 20.75 -5.75 12.41
CA ASP A 184 21.77 -5.08 13.22
C ASP A 184 22.40 -3.88 12.48
N TRP A 185 21.98 -3.65 11.23
CA TRP A 185 22.51 -2.65 10.33
C TRP A 185 21.70 -1.35 10.38
N SER A 186 22.40 -0.22 10.46
CA SER A 186 21.81 1.12 10.53
C SER A 186 22.77 2.15 9.94
N ALA A 187 22.35 3.39 9.77
CA ALA A 187 23.24 4.49 9.35
C ALA A 187 24.46 4.66 10.27
N LYS A 188 24.39 4.23 11.54
CA LYS A 188 25.51 4.23 12.51
C LYS A 188 26.30 2.94 12.53
N ASN A 189 25.77 1.87 11.96
CA ASN A 189 26.39 0.55 11.84
C ASN A 189 26.08 -0.02 10.45
N PRO A 190 26.71 0.52 9.37
CA PRO A 190 26.40 0.13 8.01
C PRO A 190 26.89 -1.27 7.70
N TYR A 191 26.19 -1.94 6.79
CA TYR A 191 26.59 -3.23 6.26
C TYR A 191 27.84 -3.10 5.38
N ASN A 192 28.78 -4.01 5.53
CA ASN A 192 29.97 -4.09 4.66
C ASN A 192 29.63 -4.87 3.38
N SER A 193 29.39 -4.15 2.28
CA SER A 193 29.19 -4.76 0.97
C SER A 193 30.52 -4.91 0.22
N THR A 194 30.60 -5.88 -0.68
CA THR A 194 31.74 -6.04 -1.59
C THR A 194 31.39 -5.44 -2.96
N ILE A 195 32.25 -4.53 -3.44
CA ILE A 195 32.12 -4.01 -4.81
C ILE A 195 32.54 -5.11 -5.77
N THR A 196 31.65 -5.56 -6.64
CA THR A 196 31.92 -6.59 -7.64
C THR A 196 32.32 -6.00 -8.99
N GLU A 197 31.75 -4.84 -9.33
CA GLU A 197 32.10 -4.11 -10.54
C GLU A 197 32.17 -2.61 -10.29
N CYS A 198 33.12 -1.95 -10.92
CA CYS A 198 33.28 -0.49 -10.89
C CYS A 198 33.90 -0.02 -12.20
N TYR A 199 33.17 0.66 -13.05
CA TYR A 199 33.69 1.20 -14.29
C TYR A 199 33.08 2.54 -14.64
N VAL A 200 33.79 3.34 -15.47
CA VAL A 200 33.36 4.67 -15.88
C VAL A 200 32.37 4.56 -17.05
N LEU A 201 31.25 5.25 -16.95
CA LEU A 201 30.21 5.28 -17.97
C LEU A 201 30.37 6.39 -19.01
N ASN A 202 31.20 7.39 -18.74
CA ASN A 202 31.37 8.53 -19.60
C ASN A 202 32.35 8.23 -20.74
N GLY A 203 32.02 8.72 -21.95
CA GLY A 203 32.93 8.74 -23.09
C GLY A 203 34.01 9.81 -22.99
N GLU A 204 35.00 9.75 -23.89
CA GLU A 204 36.10 10.71 -23.99
C GLU A 204 35.56 12.15 -24.16
N GLY A 205 36.10 13.09 -23.40
CA GLY A 205 35.74 14.52 -23.47
C GLY A 205 34.66 14.97 -22.46
N SER A 206 34.08 14.08 -21.68
CA SER A 206 33.16 14.47 -20.60
C SER A 206 33.89 15.19 -19.47
N LYS A 207 33.31 16.32 -19.01
CA LYS A 207 33.81 17.06 -17.84
C LYS A 207 33.32 16.50 -16.50
N LYS A 208 32.42 15.50 -16.54
CA LYS A 208 31.91 14.81 -15.36
C LYS A 208 32.32 13.35 -15.44
N GLU A 209 32.59 12.73 -14.30
CA GLU A 209 32.85 11.32 -14.18
C GLU A 209 31.66 10.65 -13.51
N THR A 210 31.00 9.74 -14.22
CA THR A 210 29.93 8.89 -13.71
C THR A 210 30.41 7.45 -13.71
N ARG A 211 30.27 6.74 -12.59
CA ARG A 211 30.72 5.34 -12.45
C ARG A 211 29.55 4.42 -12.19
N HIS A 212 29.58 3.28 -12.84
CA HIS A 212 28.75 2.13 -12.45
C HIS A 212 29.38 1.44 -11.24
N LEU A 213 28.57 1.13 -10.25
CA LEU A 213 28.96 0.36 -9.06
C LEU A 213 27.99 -0.80 -8.89
N SER A 214 28.49 -2.03 -8.94
CA SER A 214 27.73 -3.22 -8.53
C SER A 214 28.19 -3.65 -7.16
N LEU A 215 27.25 -3.84 -6.24
CA LEU A 215 27.48 -4.27 -4.88
C LEU A 215 26.81 -5.62 -4.65
N ILE A 216 27.49 -6.49 -3.92
CA ILE A 216 26.92 -7.75 -3.45
C ILE A 216 26.96 -7.79 -1.93
N HIS A 217 25.89 -8.23 -1.32
CA HIS A 217 25.81 -8.59 0.09
C HIS A 217 25.41 -10.06 0.21
N ILE A 218 26.02 -10.73 1.11
CA ILE A 218 25.79 -12.16 1.36
C ILE A 218 25.03 -12.30 2.68
#